data_37b80e77217be21c2262a9f5375325c7
#
_entry.id   37b80e77217be21c2262a9f5375325c7
#
_cell.length_a   1.000
_cell.length_b   1.000
_cell.length_c   1.000
_cell.angle_alpha   90.00
_cell.angle_beta   90.00
_cell.angle_gamma   90.00
#
_symmetry.space_group_name_H-M   'P 1'
#
loop_
_entity.id
_entity.type
_entity.pdbx_description
1 polymer ?
#
loop_
_entity_poly.entity_id
_entity_poly.type
_entity_poly.pdbx_seq_one_letter_code
_entity_poly.pdbx_strand_id
1 'polypeptide(L)'
;TGSLQAYIYMLADCLLKQDDVKLIEMKDYIKHPKESGYRSLHLIIEIPIFLQNEKRPMKVEVQLRTIAMDFWASVEHKLRYKKNIPDSEAETLAVELSSYADQLAELDYKMGAAASEERRRPLPTIGGMLVKNRINGLIK
;
A
#
# COMPACT_ATOMS: atom_id res chain seq x y z
N THR A 1 9.26 12.34 8.13
CA THR A 1 9.37 11.01 7.52
C THR A 1 8.28 10.80 6.48
N GLY A 2 8.58 11.16 5.23
CA GLY A 2 7.58 11.19 4.16
C GLY A 2 7.66 10.00 3.21
N SER A 3 7.96 8.78 3.70
CA SER A 3 7.92 7.60 2.85
C SER A 3 6.46 7.23 2.52
N LEU A 4 6.22 6.64 1.35
CA LEU A 4 4.89 6.14 0.97
C LEU A 4 4.37 5.09 1.98
N GLN A 5 5.26 4.32 2.58
CA GLN A 5 4.92 3.36 3.64
C GLN A 5 4.36 4.06 4.89
N ALA A 6 4.88 5.24 5.26
CA ALA A 6 4.36 6.01 6.39
C ALA A 6 2.89 6.42 6.18
N TYR A 7 2.49 6.70 4.95
CA TYR A 7 1.10 7.00 4.63
C TYR A 7 0.17 5.80 4.83
N ILE A 8 0.64 4.58 4.58
CA ILE A 8 -0.14 3.35 4.84
C ILE A 8 -0.48 3.28 6.33
N TYR A 9 0.51 3.47 7.21
CA TYR A 9 0.28 3.43 8.67
C TYR A 9 -0.62 4.56 9.14
N MET A 10 -0.47 5.74 8.56
CA MET A 10 -1.36 6.87 8.86
C MET A 10 -2.81 6.58 8.46
N LEU A 11 -3.04 6.01 7.28
CA LEU A 11 -4.38 5.61 6.82
C LEU A 11 -4.97 4.52 7.72
N ALA A 12 -4.16 3.53 8.11
CA ALA A 12 -4.58 2.48 9.04
C ALA A 12 -5.01 3.07 10.38
N ASP A 13 -4.22 4.00 10.94
CA ASP A 13 -4.53 4.68 12.18
C ASP A 13 -5.83 5.50 12.09
N CYS A 14 -6.02 6.24 10.99
CA CYS A 14 -7.26 6.97 10.75
C CYS A 14 -8.48 6.05 10.67
N LEU A 15 -8.35 4.90 10.00
CA LEU A 15 -9.44 3.91 9.91
C LEU A 15 -9.78 3.34 11.27
N LEU A 16 -8.77 2.96 12.06
CA LEU A 16 -8.95 2.33 13.36
C LEU A 16 -9.44 3.29 14.46
N LYS A 17 -9.40 4.60 14.22
CA LYS A 17 -9.98 5.62 15.12
C LYS A 17 -11.48 5.85 14.91
N GLN A 18 -12.08 5.24 13.88
CA GLN A 18 -13.52 5.35 13.67
C GLN A 18 -14.29 4.58 14.76
N ASP A 19 -15.39 5.13 15.26
CA ASP A 19 -16.17 4.59 16.37
C ASP A 19 -16.81 3.24 16.05
N ASP A 20 -17.09 3.00 14.78
CA ASP A 20 -17.75 1.81 14.27
C ASP A 20 -16.79 0.75 13.73
N VAL A 21 -15.49 0.97 13.85
CA VAL A 21 -14.45 0.05 13.40
C VAL A 21 -13.75 -0.59 14.59
N LYS A 22 -13.80 -1.92 14.66
CA LYS A 22 -13.10 -2.71 15.67
C LYS A 22 -12.00 -3.54 15.03
N LEU A 23 -10.76 -3.35 15.46
CA LEU A 23 -9.64 -4.19 15.03
C LEU A 23 -9.73 -5.57 15.67
N ILE A 24 -9.72 -6.61 14.85
CA ILE A 24 -9.65 -8.02 15.27
C ILE A 24 -8.21 -8.53 15.20
N GLU A 25 -7.52 -8.30 14.07
CA GLU A 25 -6.16 -8.76 13.83
C GLU A 25 -5.43 -7.81 12.89
N MET A 26 -4.13 -7.63 13.10
CA MET A 26 -3.24 -6.90 12.20
C MET A 26 -2.09 -7.81 11.78
N LYS A 27 -1.86 -7.93 10.47
CA LYS A 27 -0.71 -8.64 9.88
C LYS A 27 0.14 -7.65 9.11
N ASP A 28 1.32 -7.36 9.62
CA ASP A 28 2.22 -6.37 9.05
C ASP A 28 3.32 -7.03 8.20
N TYR A 29 2.99 -7.26 6.92
CA TYR A 29 3.94 -7.77 5.94
C TYR A 29 4.79 -6.66 5.28
N ILE A 30 4.68 -5.42 5.74
CA ILE A 30 5.59 -4.34 5.35
C ILE A 30 6.84 -4.40 6.22
N LYS A 31 6.67 -4.51 7.54
CA LYS A 31 7.79 -4.69 8.49
C LYS A 31 8.40 -6.09 8.43
N HIS A 32 7.56 -7.08 8.20
CA HIS A 32 7.92 -8.49 8.15
C HIS A 32 7.46 -9.12 6.82
N PRO A 33 8.15 -8.82 5.69
CA PRO A 33 7.78 -9.36 4.38
C PRO A 33 7.78 -10.89 4.39
N LYS A 34 6.91 -11.49 3.58
CA LYS A 34 6.95 -12.93 3.33
C LYS A 34 8.24 -13.32 2.60
N GLU A 35 8.66 -14.58 2.69
CA GLU A 35 9.83 -15.09 1.97
C GLU A 35 9.77 -14.84 0.45
N SER A 36 8.57 -14.84 -0.13
CA SER A 36 8.35 -14.52 -1.53
C SER A 36 8.67 -13.06 -1.90
N GLY A 37 8.80 -12.17 -0.92
CA GLY A 37 8.90 -10.73 -1.11
C GLY A 37 7.56 -9.98 -1.00
N TYR A 38 6.46 -10.67 -0.76
CA TYR A 38 5.15 -10.05 -0.61
C TYR A 38 5.11 -9.06 0.55
N ARG A 39 4.61 -7.85 0.29
CA ARG A 39 4.44 -6.76 1.25
C ARG A 39 3.02 -6.21 1.19
N SER A 40 2.41 -6.03 2.36
CA SER A 40 1.10 -5.41 2.55
C SER A 40 0.83 -5.23 4.04
N LEU A 41 0.02 -4.27 4.42
CA LEU A 41 -0.57 -4.20 5.75
C LEU A 41 -2.00 -4.74 5.67
N HIS A 42 -2.28 -5.82 6.41
CA HIS A 42 -3.61 -6.42 6.48
C HIS A 42 -4.26 -6.08 7.82
N LEU A 43 -5.47 -5.59 7.77
CA LEU A 43 -6.31 -5.33 8.92
C LEU A 43 -7.56 -6.20 8.81
N ILE A 44 -7.75 -7.11 9.77
CA ILE A 44 -9.04 -7.78 9.95
C ILE A 44 -9.83 -6.91 10.92
N ILE A 45 -10.89 -6.30 10.43
CA ILE A 45 -11.74 -5.41 11.20
C ILE A 45 -13.17 -5.95 11.25
N GLU A 46 -13.89 -5.55 12.28
CA GLU A 46 -15.34 -5.75 12.38
C GLU A 46 -16.02 -4.39 12.25
N ILE A 47 -16.98 -4.32 11.34
CA ILE A 47 -17.79 -3.13 11.08
C ILE A 47 -19.27 -3.51 11.11
N PRO A 48 -20.16 -2.59 11.50
CA PRO A 48 -21.59 -2.81 11.39
C PRO A 48 -22.03 -2.65 9.93
N ILE A 49 -22.84 -3.58 9.46
CA ILE A 49 -23.60 -3.42 8.23
C ILE A 49 -25.08 -3.22 8.55
N PHE A 50 -25.73 -2.39 7.75
CA PHE A 50 -27.14 -2.07 7.90
C PHE A 50 -27.92 -2.83 6.84
N LEU A 51 -28.67 -3.85 7.29
CA LEU A 51 -29.64 -4.57 6.48
C LEU A 51 -31.01 -3.92 6.63
N GLN A 52 -31.96 -4.29 5.78
CA GLN A 52 -33.29 -3.66 5.75
C GLN A 52 -33.98 -3.65 7.12
N ASN A 53 -33.82 -4.70 7.94
CA ASN A 53 -34.49 -4.86 9.21
C ASN A 53 -33.54 -5.09 10.42
N GLU A 54 -32.24 -5.06 10.20
CA GLU A 54 -31.26 -5.32 11.27
C GLU A 54 -29.92 -4.65 11.03
N LYS A 55 -29.21 -4.40 12.12
CA LYS A 55 -27.80 -4.02 12.13
C LYS A 55 -26.99 -5.26 12.52
N ARG A 56 -26.01 -5.63 11.69
CA ARG A 56 -25.20 -6.83 11.90
C ARG A 56 -23.71 -6.53 11.84
N PRO A 57 -22.88 -7.04 12.77
CA PRO A 57 -21.44 -6.94 12.66
C PRO A 57 -20.92 -7.86 11.54
N MET A 58 -19.96 -7.36 10.76
CA MET A 58 -19.31 -8.09 9.68
C MET A 58 -17.80 -7.95 9.78
N LYS A 59 -17.08 -9.07 9.62
CA LYS A 59 -15.63 -9.07 9.49
C LYS A 59 -15.24 -8.73 8.05
N VAL A 60 -14.29 -7.81 7.91
CA VAL A 60 -13.75 -7.37 6.62
C VAL A 60 -12.24 -7.39 6.70
N GLU A 61 -11.57 -7.88 5.66
CA GLU A 61 -10.14 -7.74 5.49
C GLU A 61 -9.84 -6.51 4.64
N VAL A 62 -9.10 -5.57 5.20
CA VAL A 62 -8.60 -4.40 4.51
C VAL A 62 -7.11 -4.60 4.23
N GLN A 63 -6.70 -4.53 2.97
CA GLN A 63 -5.31 -4.62 2.55
C GLN A 63 -4.84 -3.24 2.09
N LEU A 64 -3.85 -2.69 2.79
CA LEU A 64 -3.23 -1.42 2.46
C LEU A 64 -1.87 -1.65 1.85
N ARG A 65 -1.65 -1.08 0.67
CA ARG A 65 -0.44 -1.24 -0.16
C ARG A 65 -0.06 0.08 -0.81
N THR A 66 1.22 0.24 -1.11
CA THR A 66 1.64 1.22 -2.11
C THR A 66 1.36 0.68 -3.51
N ILE A 67 1.41 1.55 -4.51
CA ILE A 67 1.25 1.16 -5.93
C ILE A 67 2.32 0.11 -6.31
N ALA A 68 3.56 0.27 -5.86
CA ALA A 68 4.63 -0.67 -6.14
C ALA A 68 4.37 -2.05 -5.51
N MET A 69 3.87 -2.10 -4.29
CA MET A 69 3.47 -3.36 -3.62
C MET A 69 2.34 -4.06 -4.37
N ASP A 70 1.33 -3.31 -4.81
CA ASP A 70 0.20 -3.86 -5.55
C ASP A 70 0.59 -4.34 -6.93
N PHE A 71 1.44 -3.60 -7.64
CA PHE A 71 2.00 -4.01 -8.92
C PHE A 71 2.75 -5.33 -8.80
N TRP A 72 3.67 -5.45 -7.83
CA TRP A 72 4.43 -6.68 -7.60
C TRP A 72 3.50 -7.87 -7.28
N ALA A 73 2.54 -7.69 -6.37
CA ALA A 73 1.59 -8.73 -5.99
C ALA A 73 0.74 -9.20 -7.18
N SER A 74 0.33 -8.28 -8.05
CA SER A 74 -0.45 -8.58 -9.24
C SER A 74 0.34 -9.39 -10.27
N VAL A 75 1.61 -9.05 -10.47
CA VAL A 75 2.51 -9.78 -11.39
C VAL A 75 2.82 -11.18 -10.84
N GLU A 76 3.20 -11.26 -9.56
CA GLU A 76 3.48 -12.53 -8.89
C GLU A 76 2.29 -13.48 -8.97
N HIS A 77 1.09 -12.99 -8.69
CA HIS A 77 -0.14 -13.77 -8.79
C HIS A 77 -0.35 -14.32 -10.20
N LYS A 78 -0.21 -13.49 -11.24
CA LYS A 78 -0.36 -13.91 -12.64
C LYS A 78 0.66 -14.97 -13.05
N LEU A 79 1.91 -14.85 -12.61
CA LEU A 79 2.96 -15.80 -12.92
C LEU A 79 2.75 -17.14 -12.20
N ARG A 80 2.35 -17.10 -10.94
CA ARG A 80 2.08 -18.31 -10.14
C ARG A 80 0.90 -19.13 -10.69
N TYR A 81 -0.09 -18.50 -11.32
CA TYR A 81 -1.24 -19.17 -11.93
C TYR A 81 -1.01 -19.63 -13.37
N LYS A 82 0.14 -19.37 -13.99
CA LYS A 82 0.53 -19.98 -15.26
C LYS A 82 0.84 -21.46 -15.03
N LYS A 83 -0.09 -22.33 -15.41
CA LYS A 83 -0.05 -23.78 -15.20
C LYS A 83 1.06 -24.55 -15.97
N ASN A 84 1.90 -23.87 -16.77
CA ASN A 84 2.85 -24.50 -17.70
C ASN A 84 4.32 -24.08 -17.47
N ILE A 85 4.67 -23.64 -16.25
CA ILE A 85 6.06 -23.33 -15.92
C ILE A 85 6.70 -24.56 -15.31
N PRO A 86 7.81 -25.10 -15.86
CA PRO A 86 8.57 -26.21 -15.25
C PRO A 86 9.05 -25.83 -13.85
N ASP A 87 9.14 -26.79 -12.94
CA ASP A 87 9.54 -26.58 -11.54
C ASP A 87 10.89 -25.87 -11.42
N SER A 88 11.85 -26.19 -12.30
CA SER A 88 13.17 -25.57 -12.34
C SER A 88 13.13 -24.06 -12.69
N GLU A 89 12.23 -23.68 -13.57
CA GLU A 89 12.01 -22.27 -13.92
C GLU A 89 11.22 -21.55 -12.83
N ALA A 90 10.31 -22.24 -12.15
CA ALA A 90 9.52 -21.68 -11.06
C ALA A 90 10.38 -21.25 -9.88
N GLU A 91 11.41 -22.03 -9.51
CA GLU A 91 12.36 -21.66 -8.47
C GLU A 91 13.18 -20.42 -8.84
N THR A 92 13.71 -20.37 -10.07
CA THR A 92 14.46 -19.21 -10.56
C THR A 92 13.59 -17.96 -10.57
N LEU A 93 12.37 -18.08 -11.05
CA LEU A 93 11.40 -16.98 -11.08
C LEU A 93 11.05 -16.48 -9.66
N ALA A 94 10.91 -17.39 -8.70
CA ALA A 94 10.65 -17.02 -7.31
C ALA A 94 11.79 -16.19 -6.70
N VAL A 95 13.04 -16.55 -6.98
CA VAL A 95 14.23 -15.80 -6.54
C VAL A 95 14.26 -14.40 -7.20
N GLU A 96 14.02 -14.34 -8.49
CA GLU A 96 13.99 -13.07 -9.23
C GLU A 96 12.88 -12.15 -8.71
N LEU A 97 11.67 -12.68 -8.51
CA LEU A 97 10.54 -11.91 -7.97
C LEU A 97 10.81 -11.38 -6.56
N SER A 98 11.48 -12.17 -5.71
CA SER A 98 11.89 -11.70 -4.38
C SER A 98 12.89 -10.55 -4.48
N SER A 99 13.85 -10.64 -5.40
CA SER A 99 14.81 -9.56 -5.66
C SER A 99 14.12 -8.29 -6.19
N TYR A 100 13.17 -8.44 -7.10
CA TYR A 100 12.40 -7.30 -7.62
C TYR A 100 11.52 -6.65 -6.55
N ALA A 101 11.00 -7.43 -5.60
CA ALA A 101 10.27 -6.89 -4.46
C ALA A 101 11.14 -5.94 -3.62
N ASP A 102 12.39 -6.30 -3.38
CA ASP A 102 13.34 -5.46 -2.65
C ASP A 102 13.69 -4.19 -3.40
N GLN A 103 13.91 -4.28 -4.73
CA GLN A 103 14.17 -3.13 -5.59
C GLN A 103 12.98 -2.16 -5.64
N LEU A 104 11.76 -2.69 -5.73
CA LEU A 104 10.54 -1.89 -5.71
C LEU A 104 10.33 -1.21 -4.35
N ALA A 105 10.66 -1.88 -3.24
CA ALA A 105 10.59 -1.29 -1.91
C ALA A 105 11.58 -0.12 -1.74
N GLU A 106 12.79 -0.25 -2.28
CA GLU A 106 13.79 0.81 -2.28
C GLU A 106 13.34 2.00 -3.14
N LEU A 107 12.80 1.72 -4.33
CA LEU A 107 12.27 2.75 -5.23
C LEU A 107 11.09 3.50 -4.59
N ASP A 108 10.18 2.78 -3.97
CA ASP A 108 9.03 3.32 -3.24
C ASP A 108 9.47 4.30 -2.14
N TYR A 109 10.51 3.92 -1.38
CA TYR A 109 11.10 4.78 -0.36
C TYR A 109 11.70 6.05 -0.96
N LYS A 110 12.50 5.94 -2.02
CA LYS A 110 13.14 7.07 -2.70
C LYS A 110 12.11 8.03 -3.29
N MET A 111 11.07 7.51 -3.93
CA MET A 111 10.00 8.33 -4.52
C MET A 111 9.18 9.05 -3.43
N GLY A 112 8.89 8.38 -2.33
CA GLY A 112 8.21 8.98 -1.18
C GLY A 112 9.03 10.12 -0.54
N ALA A 113 10.33 9.94 -0.40
CA ALA A 113 11.24 10.96 0.09
C ALA A 113 11.30 12.18 -0.86
N ALA A 114 11.42 11.96 -2.16
CA ALA A 114 11.42 13.01 -3.18
C ALA A 114 10.11 13.82 -3.18
N ALA A 115 8.97 13.14 -3.11
CA ALA A 115 7.66 13.79 -3.04
C ALA A 115 7.48 14.63 -1.76
N SER A 116 8.06 14.20 -0.64
CA SER A 116 8.05 14.95 0.62
C SER A 116 8.91 16.19 0.57
N GLU A 117 10.04 16.12 -0.12
CA GLU A 117 10.96 17.24 -0.29
C GLU A 117 10.35 18.32 -1.20
N GLU A 118 9.69 17.93 -2.27
CA GLU A 118 8.97 18.84 -3.16
C GLU A 118 7.86 19.61 -2.42
N ARG A 119 7.14 18.96 -1.52
CA ARG A 119 6.11 19.63 -0.70
C ARG A 119 6.69 20.65 0.29
N ARG A 120 7.95 20.52 0.66
CA ARG A 120 8.64 21.44 1.59
C ARG A 120 9.27 22.63 0.87
N ARG A 121 9.38 22.58 -0.46
CA ARG A 121 9.90 23.71 -1.22
C ARG A 121 8.93 24.89 -1.12
N PRO A 122 9.43 26.10 -0.84
CA PRO A 122 8.61 27.28 -0.89
C PRO A 122 8.06 27.45 -2.32
N LEU A 123 6.80 27.87 -2.44
CA LEU A 123 6.20 28.17 -3.72
C LEU A 123 7.05 29.20 -4.48
N PRO A 124 7.34 28.98 -5.76
CA PRO A 124 8.10 29.97 -6.54
C PRO A 124 7.32 31.30 -6.58
N THR A 125 8.00 32.34 -6.20
CA THR A 125 7.46 33.71 -6.22
C THR A 125 7.84 34.33 -7.56
N ILE A 126 6.89 34.59 -8.42
CA ILE A 126 7.10 35.35 -9.66
C ILE A 126 6.48 36.74 -9.44
N GLY A 127 7.33 37.77 -9.38
CA GLY A 127 6.87 39.15 -9.35
C GLY A 127 5.90 39.52 -8.23
N GLY A 128 6.10 38.97 -7.01
CA GLY A 128 5.25 39.26 -5.86
C GLY A 128 3.90 38.55 -5.84
N MET A 129 3.66 37.65 -6.80
CA MET A 129 2.42 36.88 -6.91
C MET A 129 2.66 35.44 -6.50
N LEU A 130 1.92 34.96 -5.49
CA LEU A 130 1.90 33.55 -5.07
C LEU A 130 1.22 32.70 -6.14
N VAL A 131 2.02 31.92 -6.89
CA VAL A 131 1.48 30.92 -7.81
C VAL A 131 1.13 29.67 -7.01
N LYS A 132 -0.16 29.48 -6.74
CA LYS A 132 -0.67 28.19 -6.24
C LYS A 132 -0.55 27.15 -7.35
N ASN A 133 0.45 26.29 -7.30
CA ASN A 133 0.42 25.06 -8.08
C ASN A 133 -0.75 24.21 -7.60
N ARG A 134 -1.81 24.20 -8.38
CA ARG A 134 -2.91 23.26 -8.22
C ARG A 134 -2.39 21.89 -8.59
N ILE A 135 -2.07 21.06 -7.61
CA ILE A 135 -2.01 19.62 -7.81
C ILE A 135 -3.48 19.18 -8.02
N ASN A 136 -3.92 19.24 -9.25
CA ASN A 136 -5.21 18.72 -9.64
C ASN A 136 -5.12 17.20 -9.73
N GLY A 137 -5.82 16.52 -8.84
CA GLY A 137 -6.50 15.30 -9.20
C GLY A 137 -5.66 14.03 -9.22
N LEU A 138 -5.46 13.45 -8.03
CA LEU A 138 -5.27 12.01 -7.87
C LEU A 138 -5.90 11.56 -6.54
N ILE A 139 -7.17 11.89 -6.37
CA ILE A 139 -8.08 11.18 -5.49
C ILE A 139 -9.33 10.93 -6.34
N LYS A 140 -9.40 9.78 -6.94
CA LYS A 140 -10.65 9.15 -7.34
C LYS A 140 -10.76 7.86 -6.55
#